data_565ab6b57027da2e03b336c550a5c743
#
_entry.id   565ab6b57027da2e03b336c550a5c743
#
_cell.length_a   1.000
_cell.length_b   1.000
_cell.length_c   1.000
_cell.angle_alpha   90.00
_cell.angle_beta   90.00
_cell.angle_gamma   90.00
#
_symmetry.space_group_name_H-M   'P 1'
#
loop_
_entity.id
_entity.type
_entity.pdbx_description
1 polymer ?
#
loop_
_entity_poly.entity_id
_entity_poly.type
_entity_poly.pdbx_seq_one_letter_code
_entity_poly.pdbx_strand_id
1 'polypeptide(L)'
;MKRGAIVVVAARGAYTGKPPPALVIQSDLFNPTHASVTICPITTNCVDAPLFRLSLPPGSRTGLRGVSPVMIDEIVSMPPSAIAREIGECNAAELAAVDDGLRRWLRLE
;
A
#
# COMPACT_ATOMS: atom_id res chain seq x y z
N MET A 1 -3.10 7.59 10.94
CA MET A 1 -2.93 6.76 9.73
C MET A 1 -4.02 5.71 9.71
N LYS A 2 -4.82 5.72 8.67
CA LYS A 2 -5.97 4.84 8.53
C LYS A 2 -5.73 3.77 7.48
N ARG A 3 -6.47 2.68 7.57
CA ARG A 3 -6.53 1.69 6.50
C ARG A 3 -6.97 2.37 5.20
N GLY A 4 -6.24 2.13 4.13
CA GLY A 4 -6.46 2.83 2.86
C GLY A 4 -5.56 4.03 2.65
N ALA A 5 -4.82 4.47 3.66
CA ALA A 5 -3.85 5.55 3.49
C ALA A 5 -2.72 5.12 2.57
N ILE A 6 -2.29 6.03 1.70
CA ILE A 6 -1.11 5.85 0.86
C ILE A 6 0.01 6.63 1.53
N VAL A 7 1.10 5.94 1.83
CA VAL A 7 2.20 6.48 2.62
C VAL A 7 3.51 6.32 1.85
N VAL A 8 4.52 7.06 2.29
CA VAL A 8 5.90 6.91 1.81
C VAL A 8 6.69 6.20 2.89
N VAL A 9 7.35 5.12 2.52
CA VAL A 9 8.17 4.34 3.44
C VAL A 9 9.59 4.89 3.42
N ALA A 10 10.15 5.12 4.60
CA ALA A 10 11.53 5.53 4.73
C ALA A 10 12.43 4.37 4.33
N ALA A 11 13.18 4.55 3.23
CA ALA A 11 14.06 3.51 2.72
C ALA A 11 15.36 3.50 3.52
N ARG A 12 15.84 2.29 3.83
CA ARG A 12 17.15 2.10 4.43
C ARG A 12 18.01 1.27 3.48
N GLY A 13 19.28 1.67 3.36
CA GLY A 13 20.29 0.89 2.68
C GLY A 13 20.17 0.87 1.18
N ALA A 14 19.59 -0.16 0.60
CA ALA A 14 19.69 -0.46 -0.82
C ALA A 14 18.96 0.48 -1.76
N TYR A 15 18.05 1.31 -1.25
CA TYR A 15 17.32 2.23 -2.12
C TYR A 15 18.11 3.51 -2.33
N THR A 16 18.49 3.76 -3.57
CA THR A 16 19.22 4.95 -3.96
C THR A 16 18.32 6.04 -4.57
N GLY A 17 17.04 5.77 -4.71
CA GLY A 17 16.08 6.69 -5.30
C GLY A 17 15.08 7.23 -4.29
N LYS A 18 13.94 7.67 -4.81
CA LYS A 18 12.84 8.16 -3.97
C LYS A 18 12.31 7.03 -3.09
N PRO A 19 11.92 7.35 -1.84
CA PRO A 19 11.26 6.36 -0.99
C PRO A 19 10.01 5.79 -1.68
N PRO A 20 9.79 4.47 -1.65
CA PRO A 20 8.66 3.86 -2.31
C PRO A 20 7.35 4.17 -1.58
N PRO A 21 6.24 4.32 -2.31
CA PRO A 21 4.93 4.39 -1.69
C PRO A 21 4.43 3.02 -1.27
N ALA A 22 3.48 3.02 -0.35
CA ALA A 22 2.83 1.81 0.13
C ALA A 22 1.40 2.10 0.55
N LEU A 23 0.57 1.07 0.52
CA LEU A 23 -0.83 1.16 0.95
C LEU A 23 -0.98 0.50 2.32
N VAL A 24 -1.55 1.22 3.27
CA VAL A 24 -1.85 0.66 4.59
C VAL A 24 -3.10 -0.23 4.48
N ILE A 25 -2.93 -1.50 4.81
CA ILE A 25 -4.02 -2.48 4.74
C ILE A 25 -4.42 -3.03 6.10
N GLN A 26 -3.68 -2.71 7.15
CA GLN A 26 -3.98 -3.15 8.50
C GLN A 26 -5.26 -2.50 9.02
N SER A 27 -6.09 -3.28 9.72
CA SER A 27 -7.33 -2.80 10.32
C SER A 27 -7.11 -1.60 11.24
N ASP A 28 -8.02 -0.63 11.17
CA ASP A 28 -7.99 0.54 12.05
C ASP A 28 -8.17 0.18 13.53
N LEU A 29 -8.66 -1.01 13.82
CA LEU A 29 -8.72 -1.51 15.20
C LEU A 29 -7.33 -1.64 15.83
N PHE A 30 -6.31 -1.91 15.01
CA PHE A 30 -4.95 -2.16 15.50
C PHE A 30 -3.98 -1.03 15.19
N ASN A 31 -4.30 -0.18 14.22
CA ASN A 31 -3.38 0.86 13.78
C ASN A 31 -2.88 1.78 14.90
N PRO A 32 -3.72 2.19 15.88
CA PRO A 32 -3.24 3.11 16.91
C PRO A 32 -2.30 2.49 17.93
N THR A 33 -2.38 1.18 18.14
CA THR A 33 -1.73 0.55 19.30
C THR A 33 -0.76 -0.56 18.97
N HIS A 34 -0.80 -1.12 17.76
CA HIS A 34 0.04 -2.25 17.41
C HIS A 34 1.48 -1.80 17.13
N ALA A 35 2.44 -2.66 17.44
CA ALA A 35 3.85 -2.37 17.28
C ALA A 35 4.32 -2.36 15.82
N SER A 36 3.53 -2.92 14.91
CA SER A 36 3.84 -2.93 13.48
C SER A 36 2.63 -2.50 12.66
N VAL A 37 2.88 -2.09 11.43
CA VAL A 37 1.85 -1.77 10.46
C VAL A 37 2.03 -2.64 9.22
N THR A 38 0.95 -3.25 8.77
CA THR A 38 0.95 -4.12 7.59
C THR A 38 0.57 -3.31 6.36
N ILE A 39 1.39 -3.37 5.34
CA ILE A 39 1.22 -2.62 4.10
C ILE A 39 1.36 -3.51 2.87
N CYS A 40 0.88 -3.02 1.74
CA CYS A 40 1.22 -3.53 0.42
C CYS A 40 2.10 -2.50 -0.28
N PRO A 41 3.27 -2.86 -0.79
CA PRO A 41 4.08 -1.93 -1.56
C PRO A 41 3.34 -1.49 -2.83
N ILE A 42 3.63 -0.27 -3.26
CA ILE A 42 3.12 0.29 -4.52
C ILE A 42 4.33 0.53 -5.42
N THR A 43 4.23 0.13 -6.67
CA THR A 43 5.33 0.29 -7.61
C THR A 43 4.89 1.12 -8.81
N THR A 44 5.83 1.82 -9.44
CA THR A 44 5.61 2.45 -10.74
C THR A 44 5.96 1.51 -11.89
N ASN A 45 6.55 0.38 -11.57
CA ASN A 45 6.92 -0.62 -12.57
C ASN A 45 5.74 -1.55 -12.84
N CYS A 46 5.03 -1.28 -13.93
CA CYS A 46 3.84 -2.04 -14.32
C CYS A 46 4.26 -3.35 -14.99
N VAL A 47 4.62 -4.34 -14.18
CA VAL A 47 4.87 -5.67 -14.68
C VAL A 47 3.55 -6.42 -14.89
N ASP A 48 3.59 -7.42 -15.75
CA ASP A 48 2.42 -8.19 -16.11
C ASP A 48 2.06 -9.22 -15.03
N ALA A 49 1.33 -8.77 -14.04
CA ALA A 49 0.82 -9.63 -12.97
C ALA A 49 -0.59 -9.17 -12.56
N PRO A 50 -1.54 -9.19 -13.49
CA PRO A 50 -2.82 -8.50 -13.29
C PRO A 50 -3.70 -9.06 -12.20
N LEU A 51 -3.55 -10.33 -11.82
CA LEU A 51 -4.41 -10.92 -10.78
C LEU A 51 -4.14 -10.35 -9.38
N PHE A 52 -2.92 -9.87 -9.15
CA PHE A 52 -2.48 -9.43 -7.83
C PHE A 52 -1.97 -8.00 -7.84
N ARG A 53 -2.26 -7.26 -8.90
CA ARG A 53 -1.81 -5.89 -9.08
C ARG A 53 -3.00 -5.00 -9.41
N LEU A 54 -3.51 -4.31 -8.40
CA LEU A 54 -4.53 -3.29 -8.59
C LEU A 54 -3.84 -1.97 -8.90
N SER A 55 -4.18 -1.35 -10.02
CA SER A 55 -3.59 -0.06 -10.39
C SER A 55 -4.35 1.10 -9.77
N LEU A 56 -3.61 2.01 -9.14
CA LEU A 56 -4.15 3.25 -8.59
C LEU A 56 -3.85 4.40 -9.56
N PRO A 57 -4.79 5.35 -9.72
CA PRO A 57 -4.57 6.49 -10.61
C PRO A 57 -3.66 7.52 -9.97
N PRO A 58 -2.98 8.35 -10.79
CA PRO A 58 -2.29 9.51 -10.26
C PRO A 58 -3.27 10.60 -9.85
N GLY A 59 -2.80 11.57 -9.10
CA GLY A 59 -3.58 12.75 -8.76
C GLY A 59 -3.42 13.15 -7.30
N SER A 60 -4.13 14.21 -6.94
CA SER A 60 -4.02 14.78 -5.59
C SER A 60 -4.60 13.88 -4.50
N ARG A 61 -5.62 13.09 -4.83
CA ARG A 61 -6.22 12.18 -3.85
C ARG A 61 -5.27 11.06 -3.46
N THR A 62 -4.62 10.43 -4.43
CA THR A 62 -3.68 9.33 -4.16
C THR A 62 -2.28 9.84 -3.83
N GLY A 63 -1.93 11.03 -4.26
CA GLY A 63 -0.58 11.56 -4.11
C GLY A 63 0.44 10.91 -5.03
N LEU A 64 0.00 10.05 -5.96
CA LEU A 64 0.87 9.36 -6.90
C LEU A 64 1.06 10.18 -8.16
N ARG A 65 2.24 10.04 -8.79
CA ARG A 65 2.58 10.79 -10.01
C ARG A 65 2.16 10.10 -11.29
N GLY A 66 1.98 8.80 -11.25
CA GLY A 66 1.57 8.00 -12.40
C GLY A 66 0.73 6.82 -11.95
N VAL A 67 0.16 6.12 -12.91
CA VAL A 67 -0.57 4.89 -12.64
C VAL A 67 0.39 3.91 -11.96
N SER A 68 -0.01 3.42 -10.78
CA SER A 68 0.89 2.63 -9.93
C SER A 68 0.16 1.40 -9.38
N PRO A 69 0.61 0.20 -9.75
CA PRO A 69 0.05 -1.03 -9.19
C PRO A 69 0.34 -1.20 -7.70
N VAL A 70 -0.66 -1.65 -6.96
CA VAL A 70 -0.51 -2.13 -5.59
C VAL A 70 -0.10 -3.60 -5.65
N MET A 71 0.98 -3.95 -4.99
CA MET A 71 1.51 -5.32 -5.00
C MET A 71 0.86 -6.13 -3.87
N ILE A 72 -0.35 -6.61 -4.11
CA ILE A 72 -1.15 -7.33 -3.11
C ILE A 72 -0.46 -8.63 -2.70
N ASP A 73 0.31 -9.24 -3.59
CA ASP A 73 1.07 -10.47 -3.34
C ASP A 73 2.36 -10.25 -2.53
N GLU A 74 2.68 -9.01 -2.19
CA GLU A 74 3.90 -8.70 -1.45
C GLU A 74 3.60 -7.98 -0.14
N ILE A 75 2.64 -8.51 0.60
CA ILE A 75 2.28 -7.99 1.92
C ILE A 75 3.49 -8.06 2.84
N VAL A 76 3.73 -6.97 3.57
CA VAL A 76 4.84 -6.92 4.52
C VAL A 76 4.43 -6.06 5.72
N SER A 77 4.96 -6.40 6.89
CA SER A 77 4.78 -5.59 8.10
C SER A 77 6.08 -4.87 8.43
N MET A 78 5.95 -3.67 8.95
CA MET A 78 7.10 -2.85 9.32
C MET A 78 6.79 -2.04 10.58
N PRO A 79 7.80 -1.55 11.29
CA PRO A 79 7.54 -0.68 12.43
C PRO A 79 6.94 0.65 11.94
N PRO A 80 6.05 1.27 12.73
CA PRO A 80 5.47 2.56 12.35
C PRO A 80 6.51 3.65 12.08
N SER A 81 7.68 3.55 12.70
CA SER A 81 8.79 4.48 12.46
C SER A 81 9.35 4.42 11.03
N ALA A 82 9.05 3.35 10.30
CA ALA A 82 9.43 3.23 8.89
C ALA A 82 8.53 4.05 7.96
N ILE A 83 7.38 4.51 8.44
CA ILE A 83 6.47 5.35 7.67
C ILE A 83 6.93 6.80 7.79
N ALA A 84 7.33 7.40 6.68
CA ALA A 84 7.82 8.78 6.68
C ALA A 84 6.68 9.78 6.69
N ARG A 85 5.65 9.57 5.86
CA ARG A 85 4.51 10.48 5.79
C ARG A 85 3.39 9.87 4.96
N GLU A 86 2.20 10.41 5.14
CA GLU A 86 1.04 10.07 4.33
C GLU A 86 0.96 11.02 3.13
N ILE A 87 0.71 10.50 1.93
CA ILE A 87 0.63 11.29 0.70
C ILE A 87 -0.74 11.27 0.05
N GLY A 88 -1.61 10.35 0.45
CA GLY A 88 -2.93 10.24 -0.15
C GLY A 88 -3.72 9.09 0.44
N GLU A 89 -4.78 8.70 -0.27
CA GLU A 89 -5.65 7.63 0.17
C GLU A 89 -6.36 6.96 -1.00
N CYS A 90 -6.75 5.71 -0.80
CA CYS A 90 -7.66 5.01 -1.69
C CYS A 90 -9.09 5.48 -1.46
N ASN A 91 -9.91 5.44 -2.52
CA ASN A 91 -11.35 5.56 -2.35
C ASN A 91 -11.95 4.20 -1.96
N ALA A 92 -13.26 4.19 -1.66
CA ALA A 92 -13.95 2.98 -1.21
C ALA A 92 -13.91 1.85 -2.25
N ALA A 93 -14.05 2.19 -3.53
CA ALA A 93 -14.04 1.20 -4.60
C ALA A 93 -12.66 0.55 -4.76
N GLU A 94 -11.61 1.36 -4.67
CA GLU A 94 -10.24 0.86 -4.73
C GLU A 94 -9.92 -0.05 -3.55
N LEU A 95 -10.32 0.36 -2.36
CA LEU A 95 -10.09 -0.45 -1.16
C LEU A 95 -10.87 -1.75 -1.20
N ALA A 96 -12.09 -1.74 -1.73
CA ALA A 96 -12.87 -2.96 -1.92
C ALA A 96 -12.19 -3.93 -2.89
N ALA A 97 -11.57 -3.42 -3.96
CA ALA A 97 -10.82 -4.24 -4.90
C ALA A 97 -9.56 -4.82 -4.25
N VAL A 98 -8.89 -4.05 -3.40
CA VAL A 98 -7.75 -4.55 -2.61
C VAL A 98 -8.21 -5.68 -1.68
N ASP A 99 -9.32 -5.49 -1.00
CA ASP A 99 -9.88 -6.52 -0.11
C ASP A 99 -10.17 -7.82 -0.86
N ASP A 100 -10.74 -7.70 -2.04
CA ASP A 100 -11.01 -8.87 -2.87
C ASP A 100 -9.71 -9.58 -3.27
N GLY A 101 -8.72 -8.82 -3.68
CA GLY A 101 -7.40 -9.36 -4.01
C GLY A 101 -6.75 -10.07 -2.82
N LEU A 102 -6.86 -9.48 -1.63
CA LEU A 102 -6.33 -10.08 -0.40
C LEU A 102 -7.04 -11.38 -0.04
N ARG A 103 -8.36 -11.43 -0.18
CA ARG A 103 -9.11 -12.67 0.05
C ARG A 103 -8.63 -13.78 -0.87
N ARG A 104 -8.40 -13.46 -2.12
CA ARG A 104 -7.94 -14.43 -3.11
C ARG A 104 -6.50 -14.86 -2.87
N TRP A 105 -5.62 -13.93 -2.59
CA TRP A 105 -4.22 -14.22 -2.32
C TRP A 105 -4.03 -15.05 -1.05
N LEU A 106 -4.79 -14.75 -0.01
CA LEU A 106 -4.69 -15.43 1.28
C LEU A 106 -5.72 -16.56 1.46
N ARG A 107 -6.60 -16.74 0.49
CA ARG A 107 -7.69 -17.71 0.52
C ARG A 107 -8.61 -17.49 1.72
N LEU A 108 -9.02 -16.25 1.91
CA LEU A 108 -10.01 -15.88 2.93
C LEU A 108 -11.40 -15.79 2.32
N GLU A 109 -12.38 -16.24 3.04
CA GLU A 109 -13.78 -16.21 2.58
C GLU A 109 -14.34 -14.80 2.51
#